data_7132aa8362f2303b28352d90063218ef
#
_entry.id   7132aa8362f2303b28352d90063218ef
#
_cell.length_a   1.000
_cell.length_b   1.000
_cell.length_c   1.000
_cell.angle_alpha   90.00
_cell.angle_beta   90.00
_cell.angle_gamma   90.00
#
_symmetry.space_group_name_H-M   'P 1'
#
loop_
_entity.id
_entity.type
_entity.pdbx_description
1 polymer ?
#
loop_
_entity_poly.entity_id
_entity_poly.type
_entity_poly.pdbx_seq_one_letter_code
_entity_poly.pdbx_strand_id
1 'polypeptide(L)'
;RRDEILRTYQKMVEYAAKNDVKIILIAGDMFDKKDITTKAKNVVLNSICANPQIDFIYLKGNHDEASFITELEEIPSNLKLFNSNEWQYYRYGNLVIAGIEFGKVKNYEMYSSLMLNKSDINIVLLHGQESKYDQKDSEGINIQSLKNKNIDYLALGHIHKYKKEAIDTRGVYCYSGCLEGRGFDECGEKGFVLLDVDEENKKISSEFIPFAHRKLYAIDVDITGTLTNLDAERKIDEQVKDIEKEALVKIVLKGKVEIDSERD
;
A
#
# COMPACT_ATOMS: atom_id res chain seq x y z
N ARG A 1 -7.91 9.91 -13.99
CA ARG A 1 -7.36 9.33 -12.77
C ARG A 1 -7.49 7.81 -12.72
N ARG A 2 -8.67 7.22 -12.92
CA ARG A 2 -8.81 5.74 -12.89
C ARG A 2 -7.86 5.05 -13.86
N ASP A 3 -7.68 5.57 -15.06
CA ASP A 3 -6.75 5.04 -16.04
C ASP A 3 -5.27 5.25 -15.64
N GLU A 4 -4.97 6.30 -14.89
CA GLU A 4 -3.62 6.53 -14.36
C GLU A 4 -3.23 5.46 -13.34
N ILE A 5 -4.10 5.15 -12.38
CA ILE A 5 -3.87 4.09 -11.38
C ILE A 5 -3.59 2.75 -12.07
N LEU A 6 -4.39 2.38 -13.07
CA LEU A 6 -4.19 1.14 -13.81
C LEU A 6 -2.86 1.14 -14.59
N ARG A 7 -2.48 2.27 -15.18
CA ARG A 7 -1.19 2.40 -15.88
C ARG A 7 -0.02 2.32 -14.91
N THR A 8 -0.12 2.93 -13.73
CA THR A 8 0.93 2.85 -12.72
C THR A 8 1.07 1.42 -12.20
N TYR A 9 -0.04 0.69 -12.01
CA TYR A 9 0.00 -0.74 -11.69
C TYR A 9 0.73 -1.54 -12.79
N GLN A 10 0.38 -1.36 -14.05
CA GLN A 10 1.04 -2.04 -15.17
C GLN A 10 2.54 -1.74 -15.21
N LYS A 11 2.92 -0.46 -15.08
CA LYS A 11 4.33 -0.04 -15.01
C LYS A 11 5.07 -0.66 -13.83
N MET A 12 4.42 -0.82 -12.67
CA MET A 12 5.00 -1.47 -11.50
C MET A 12 5.27 -2.95 -11.78
N VAL A 13 4.35 -3.66 -12.44
CA VAL A 13 4.57 -5.05 -12.84
C VAL A 13 5.67 -5.16 -13.90
N GLU A 14 5.72 -4.24 -14.87
CA GLU A 14 6.82 -4.15 -15.84
C GLU A 14 8.16 -3.88 -15.16
N TYR A 15 8.19 -2.99 -14.16
CA TYR A 15 9.37 -2.74 -13.34
C TYR A 15 9.83 -4.02 -12.64
N ALA A 16 8.91 -4.74 -12.02
CA ALA A 16 9.20 -6.00 -11.35
C ALA A 16 9.81 -7.03 -12.31
N ALA A 17 9.22 -7.19 -13.50
CA ALA A 17 9.73 -8.11 -14.53
C ALA A 17 11.13 -7.71 -15.02
N LYS A 18 11.40 -6.42 -15.25
CA LYS A 18 12.69 -5.91 -15.71
C LYS A 18 13.81 -6.01 -14.67
N ASN A 19 13.46 -5.97 -13.40
CA ASN A 19 14.41 -6.05 -12.27
C ASN A 19 14.47 -7.44 -11.64
N ASP A 20 14.00 -8.47 -12.34
CA ASP A 20 14.08 -9.87 -11.93
C ASP A 20 13.40 -10.17 -10.59
N VAL A 21 12.38 -9.38 -10.24
CA VAL A 21 11.57 -9.61 -9.05
C VAL A 21 10.78 -10.91 -9.23
N LYS A 22 10.85 -11.78 -8.25
CA LYS A 22 10.22 -13.12 -8.30
C LYS A 22 8.85 -13.16 -7.65
N ILE A 23 8.57 -12.22 -6.75
CA ILE A 23 7.36 -12.25 -5.94
C ILE A 23 6.81 -10.82 -5.80
N ILE A 24 5.51 -10.64 -6.04
CA ILE A 24 4.78 -9.42 -5.73
C ILE A 24 3.81 -9.74 -4.59
N LEU A 25 3.97 -9.03 -3.47
CA LEU A 25 3.10 -9.14 -2.30
C LEU A 25 2.00 -8.08 -2.36
N ILE A 26 0.75 -8.50 -2.21
CA ILE A 26 -0.41 -7.62 -2.24
C ILE A 26 -1.16 -7.81 -0.92
N ALA A 27 -0.98 -6.84 -0.02
CA ALA A 27 -1.53 -6.89 1.33
C ALA A 27 -2.94 -6.28 1.42
N GLY A 28 -3.83 -6.66 0.51
CA GLY A 28 -5.25 -6.27 0.48
C GLY A 28 -5.54 -4.94 -0.20
N ASP A 29 -6.84 -4.67 -0.36
CA ASP A 29 -7.38 -3.46 -0.98
C ASP A 29 -6.80 -3.17 -2.37
N MET A 30 -6.67 -4.23 -3.18
CA MET A 30 -6.28 -4.08 -4.60
C MET A 30 -7.31 -3.22 -5.35
N PHE A 31 -8.56 -3.29 -4.92
CA PHE A 31 -9.67 -2.53 -5.48
C PHE A 31 -10.40 -1.75 -4.37
N ASP A 32 -10.67 -0.49 -4.61
CA ASP A 32 -11.25 0.44 -3.61
C ASP A 32 -12.78 0.40 -3.52
N LYS A 33 -13.47 -0.36 -4.40
CA LYS A 33 -14.94 -0.32 -4.50
C LYS A 33 -15.53 -1.70 -4.73
N LYS A 34 -16.76 -1.88 -4.23
CA LYS A 34 -17.58 -3.07 -4.52
C LYS A 34 -17.82 -3.27 -6.02
N ASP A 35 -17.94 -2.18 -6.80
CA ASP A 35 -18.13 -2.22 -8.25
C ASP A 35 -16.80 -2.06 -8.99
N ILE A 36 -16.07 -3.15 -9.11
CA ILE A 36 -14.83 -3.20 -9.89
C ILE A 36 -15.19 -3.23 -11.38
N THR A 37 -14.60 -2.31 -12.16
CA THR A 37 -14.84 -2.31 -13.61
C THR A 37 -14.21 -3.54 -14.26
N THR A 38 -14.86 -4.11 -15.28
CA THR A 38 -14.30 -5.21 -16.09
C THR A 38 -12.91 -4.87 -16.64
N LYS A 39 -12.70 -3.60 -17.03
CA LYS A 39 -11.38 -3.11 -17.48
C LYS A 39 -10.32 -3.30 -16.41
N ALA A 40 -10.60 -2.93 -15.13
CA ALA A 40 -9.64 -3.05 -14.04
C ALA A 40 -9.33 -4.52 -13.74
N LYS A 41 -10.35 -5.38 -13.68
CA LYS A 41 -10.19 -6.83 -13.51
C LYS A 41 -9.30 -7.42 -14.60
N ASN A 42 -9.57 -7.11 -15.87
CA ASN A 42 -8.81 -7.62 -17.01
C ASN A 42 -7.37 -7.11 -17.00
N VAL A 43 -7.11 -5.86 -16.64
CA VAL A 43 -5.74 -5.32 -16.54
C VAL A 43 -4.94 -6.10 -15.51
N VAL A 44 -5.50 -6.33 -14.32
CA VAL A 44 -4.82 -7.08 -13.26
C VAL A 44 -4.58 -8.53 -13.68
N LEU A 45 -5.62 -9.22 -14.17
CA LEU A 45 -5.52 -10.61 -14.57
C LEU A 45 -4.53 -10.81 -15.73
N ASN A 46 -4.60 -9.96 -16.75
CA ASN A 46 -3.67 -10.01 -17.88
C ASN A 46 -2.22 -9.76 -17.43
N SER A 47 -2.00 -8.86 -16.47
CA SER A 47 -0.66 -8.61 -15.92
C SER A 47 -0.11 -9.84 -15.19
N ILE A 48 -0.95 -10.57 -14.44
CA ILE A 48 -0.58 -11.81 -13.77
C ILE A 48 -0.26 -12.90 -14.81
N CYS A 49 -1.16 -13.15 -15.73
CA CYS A 49 -1.00 -14.20 -16.76
C CYS A 49 0.18 -13.95 -17.70
N ALA A 50 0.47 -12.68 -18.02
CA ALA A 50 1.59 -12.30 -18.89
C ALA A 50 2.97 -12.42 -18.21
N ASN A 51 3.02 -12.61 -16.88
CA ASN A 51 4.26 -12.69 -16.10
C ASN A 51 4.32 -14.00 -15.28
N PRO A 52 4.31 -15.18 -15.90
CA PRO A 52 4.28 -16.46 -15.21
C PRO A 52 5.54 -16.72 -14.35
N GLN A 53 6.62 -15.96 -14.56
CA GLN A 53 7.86 -16.02 -13.78
C GLN A 53 7.77 -15.24 -12.44
N ILE A 54 6.70 -14.50 -12.21
CA ILE A 54 6.45 -13.73 -10.98
C ILE A 54 5.28 -14.37 -10.25
N ASP A 55 5.46 -14.77 -9.01
CA ASP A 55 4.37 -15.17 -8.13
C ASP A 55 3.70 -13.92 -7.53
N PHE A 56 2.39 -13.81 -7.72
CA PHE A 56 1.56 -12.78 -7.11
C PHE A 56 0.91 -13.37 -5.87
N ILE A 57 1.32 -12.92 -4.69
CA ILE A 57 0.79 -13.40 -3.41
C ILE A 57 -0.19 -12.37 -2.89
N TYR A 58 -1.47 -12.71 -2.94
CA TYR A 58 -2.56 -11.80 -2.66
C TYR A 58 -3.31 -12.20 -1.39
N LEU A 59 -3.37 -11.26 -0.46
CA LEU A 59 -4.22 -11.28 0.71
C LEU A 59 -5.37 -10.30 0.50
N LYS A 60 -6.58 -10.72 0.76
CA LYS A 60 -7.78 -9.92 0.58
C LYS A 60 -7.92 -8.86 1.68
N GLY A 61 -8.24 -7.63 1.30
CA GLY A 61 -8.56 -6.53 2.21
C GLY A 61 -10.06 -6.41 2.48
N ASN A 62 -10.44 -5.47 3.33
CA ASN A 62 -11.84 -5.24 3.71
C ASN A 62 -12.68 -4.61 2.57
N HIS A 63 -12.04 -3.93 1.59
CA HIS A 63 -12.71 -3.40 0.41
C HIS A 63 -12.82 -4.40 -0.75
N ASP A 64 -12.14 -5.54 -0.67
CA ASP A 64 -12.12 -6.57 -1.71
C ASP A 64 -13.28 -7.60 -1.60
N GLU A 65 -14.42 -7.25 -0.97
CA GLU A 65 -15.55 -8.17 -0.74
C GLU A 65 -16.08 -8.82 -2.04
N ALA A 66 -16.13 -8.05 -3.14
CA ALA A 66 -16.45 -8.56 -4.48
C ALA A 66 -15.16 -8.85 -5.23
N SER A 67 -14.34 -9.76 -4.70
CA SER A 67 -13.07 -10.15 -5.29
C SER A 67 -13.25 -10.60 -6.73
N PHE A 68 -12.45 -10.05 -7.66
CA PHE A 68 -12.41 -10.52 -9.04
C PHE A 68 -12.07 -12.01 -9.14
N ILE A 69 -11.48 -12.57 -8.09
CA ILE A 69 -11.08 -13.98 -7.98
C ILE A 69 -12.29 -14.91 -7.98
N THR A 70 -13.42 -14.52 -7.36
CA THR A 70 -14.63 -15.36 -7.31
C THR A 70 -15.30 -15.52 -8.67
N GLU A 71 -14.97 -14.67 -9.63
CA GLU A 71 -15.51 -14.70 -11.00
C GLU A 71 -14.57 -15.39 -11.99
N LEU A 72 -13.39 -15.84 -11.56
CA LEU A 72 -12.45 -16.54 -12.43
C LEU A 72 -12.88 -18.00 -12.60
N GLU A 73 -12.97 -18.46 -13.83
CA GLU A 73 -13.17 -19.87 -14.17
C GLU A 73 -11.97 -20.72 -13.74
N GLU A 74 -10.76 -20.17 -13.88
CA GLU A 74 -9.51 -20.81 -13.47
C GLU A 74 -8.56 -19.78 -12.87
N ILE A 75 -7.97 -20.13 -11.71
CA ILE A 75 -6.98 -19.28 -11.02
C ILE A 75 -5.60 -19.52 -11.64
N PRO A 76 -4.91 -18.47 -12.14
CA PRO A 76 -3.56 -18.60 -12.65
C PRO A 76 -2.61 -19.26 -11.65
N SER A 77 -1.76 -20.16 -12.10
CA SER A 77 -0.85 -20.94 -11.23
C SER A 77 0.12 -20.08 -10.43
N ASN A 78 0.46 -18.90 -10.93
CA ASN A 78 1.30 -17.90 -10.28
C ASN A 78 0.51 -16.87 -9.42
N LEU A 79 -0.80 -17.06 -9.22
CA LEU A 79 -1.60 -16.31 -8.26
C LEU A 79 -1.80 -17.16 -7.00
N LYS A 80 -1.17 -16.76 -5.92
CA LYS A 80 -1.25 -17.40 -4.61
C LYS A 80 -2.20 -16.63 -3.70
N LEU A 81 -3.14 -17.33 -3.08
CA LEU A 81 -4.21 -16.73 -2.28
C LEU A 81 -4.12 -17.18 -0.83
N PHE A 82 -4.58 -16.34 0.07
CA PHE A 82 -4.82 -16.69 1.45
C PHE A 82 -6.31 -16.93 1.72
N ASN A 83 -6.61 -17.55 2.85
CA ASN A 83 -7.97 -17.74 3.35
C ASN A 83 -8.13 -17.20 4.78
N SER A 84 -9.35 -17.22 5.29
CA SER A 84 -9.71 -16.69 6.61
C SER A 84 -9.86 -17.76 7.72
N ASN A 85 -9.53 -19.02 7.43
CA ASN A 85 -9.73 -20.11 8.39
C ASN A 85 -8.47 -20.44 9.21
N GLU A 86 -7.32 -20.39 8.53
CA GLU A 86 -6.03 -20.73 9.09
C GLU A 86 -4.88 -20.05 8.37
N TRP A 87 -3.71 -19.96 9.01
CA TRP A 87 -2.49 -19.48 8.39
C TRP A 87 -2.10 -20.36 7.22
N GLN A 88 -1.83 -19.74 6.08
CA GLN A 88 -1.23 -20.41 4.92
C GLN A 88 0.20 -19.96 4.75
N TYR A 89 1.03 -20.87 4.22
CA TYR A 89 2.47 -20.68 4.11
C TYR A 89 2.94 -21.04 2.71
N TYR A 90 3.61 -20.10 2.05
CA TYR A 90 4.30 -20.31 0.78
C TYR A 90 5.80 -20.31 1.02
N ARG A 91 6.49 -21.37 0.58
CA ARG A 91 7.92 -21.54 0.83
C ARG A 91 8.73 -21.45 -0.45
N TYR A 92 9.81 -20.66 -0.40
CA TYR A 92 10.79 -20.45 -1.45
C TYR A 92 12.19 -20.61 -0.83
N GLY A 93 12.77 -21.81 -0.90
CA GLY A 93 14.02 -22.09 -0.20
C GLY A 93 13.90 -21.83 1.31
N ASN A 94 14.71 -20.91 1.82
CA ASN A 94 14.69 -20.48 3.21
C ASN A 94 13.68 -19.34 3.49
N LEU A 95 13.05 -18.78 2.45
CA LEU A 95 12.03 -17.75 2.59
C LEU A 95 10.66 -18.42 2.81
N VAL A 96 9.96 -17.96 3.83
CA VAL A 96 8.58 -18.35 4.14
C VAL A 96 7.70 -17.11 4.13
N ILE A 97 6.62 -17.17 3.37
CA ILE A 97 5.62 -16.11 3.31
C ILE A 97 4.34 -16.65 3.90
N ALA A 98 3.92 -16.08 5.04
CA ALA A 98 2.74 -16.49 5.77
C ALA A 98 1.66 -15.41 5.68
N GLY A 99 0.40 -15.80 5.61
CA GLY A 99 -0.73 -14.88 5.63
C GLY A 99 -2.02 -15.54 6.06
N ILE A 100 -2.95 -14.72 6.53
CA ILE A 100 -4.32 -15.09 6.87
C ILE A 100 -5.22 -13.89 6.65
N GLU A 101 -6.38 -14.10 6.04
CA GLU A 101 -7.40 -13.06 5.92
C GLU A 101 -8.15 -12.89 7.23
N PHE A 102 -8.48 -11.64 7.59
CA PHE A 102 -9.36 -11.39 8.72
C PHE A 102 -10.80 -11.91 8.45
N GLY A 103 -11.47 -12.38 9.50
CA GLY A 103 -12.90 -12.60 9.46
C GLY A 103 -13.44 -13.81 10.21
N LYS A 104 -12.85 -15.00 10.14
CA LYS A 104 -13.40 -16.19 10.80
C LYS A 104 -12.68 -16.59 12.08
N VAL A 105 -11.37 -16.35 12.14
CA VAL A 105 -10.57 -16.65 13.31
C VAL A 105 -10.55 -15.44 14.24
N LYS A 106 -10.76 -15.66 15.54
CA LYS A 106 -10.64 -14.57 16.53
C LYS A 106 -9.19 -14.10 16.61
N ASN A 107 -8.99 -12.79 16.77
CA ASN A 107 -7.65 -12.19 16.80
C ASN A 107 -6.68 -12.91 17.73
N TYR A 108 -7.11 -13.29 18.94
CA TYR A 108 -6.28 -14.05 19.88
C TYR A 108 -5.84 -15.39 19.33
N GLU A 109 -6.74 -16.17 18.75
CA GLU A 109 -6.44 -17.49 18.16
C GLU A 109 -5.53 -17.34 16.94
N MET A 110 -5.75 -16.29 16.12
CA MET A 110 -4.92 -15.96 14.98
C MET A 110 -3.45 -15.76 15.38
N TYR A 111 -3.17 -14.91 16.36
CA TYR A 111 -1.79 -14.67 16.79
C TYR A 111 -1.15 -15.90 17.46
N SER A 112 -1.92 -16.67 18.25
CA SER A 112 -1.39 -17.85 18.94
C SER A 112 -1.08 -19.01 17.99
N SER A 113 -1.80 -19.13 16.88
CA SER A 113 -1.64 -20.20 15.88
C SER A 113 -0.57 -19.90 14.83
N LEU A 114 0.00 -18.69 14.79
CA LEU A 114 1.12 -18.37 13.89
C LEU A 114 2.38 -19.14 14.30
N MET A 115 2.84 -20.04 13.42
CA MET A 115 4.01 -20.88 13.63
C MET A 115 5.09 -20.60 12.58
N LEU A 116 6.15 -19.92 12.98
CA LEU A 116 7.29 -19.58 12.12
C LEU A 116 8.58 -20.13 12.70
N ASN A 117 9.40 -20.72 11.85
CA ASN A 117 10.69 -21.27 12.27
C ASN A 117 11.74 -20.14 12.36
N LYS A 118 12.48 -20.10 13.46
CA LYS A 118 13.55 -19.10 13.68
C LYS A 118 14.68 -19.19 12.64
N SER A 119 14.90 -20.37 12.07
CA SER A 119 15.96 -20.60 11.07
C SER A 119 15.59 -20.09 9.68
N ASP A 120 14.30 -19.86 9.42
CA ASP A 120 13.82 -19.33 8.14
C ASP A 120 13.84 -17.79 8.13
N ILE A 121 13.75 -17.23 6.94
CA ILE A 121 13.43 -15.81 6.71
C ILE A 121 11.92 -15.71 6.57
N ASN A 122 11.27 -14.99 7.47
CA ASN A 122 9.81 -15.02 7.59
C ASN A 122 9.19 -13.66 7.22
N ILE A 123 8.42 -13.65 6.14
CA ILE A 123 7.56 -12.53 5.76
C ILE A 123 6.12 -12.90 6.16
N VAL A 124 5.42 -11.99 6.80
CA VAL A 124 4.01 -12.14 7.15
C VAL A 124 3.19 -11.08 6.44
N LEU A 125 2.06 -11.46 5.85
CA LEU A 125 1.09 -10.56 5.26
C LEU A 125 -0.15 -10.49 6.14
N LEU A 126 -0.59 -9.27 6.47
CA LEU A 126 -1.87 -8.98 7.11
C LEU A 126 -2.46 -7.68 6.52
N HIS A 127 -3.76 -7.52 6.68
CA HIS A 127 -4.46 -6.30 6.28
C HIS A 127 -5.21 -5.72 7.48
N GLY A 128 -4.95 -4.46 7.82
CA GLY A 128 -5.62 -3.77 8.92
C GLY A 128 -4.75 -2.68 9.54
N GLN A 129 -5.33 -1.95 10.48
CA GLN A 129 -4.65 -0.87 11.20
C GLN A 129 -3.88 -1.41 12.40
N GLU A 130 -2.62 -1.01 12.54
CA GLU A 130 -1.83 -1.36 13.71
C GLU A 130 -2.42 -0.79 15.00
N SER A 131 -2.39 -1.58 16.06
CA SER A 131 -2.84 -1.22 17.39
C SER A 131 -1.85 -1.70 18.46
N LYS A 132 -1.81 -1.01 19.58
CA LYS A 132 -1.05 -1.44 20.77
C LYS A 132 -1.83 -2.42 21.64
N TYR A 133 -3.13 -2.48 21.47
CA TYR A 133 -4.05 -3.29 22.28
C TYR A 133 -5.01 -4.05 21.37
N ASP A 134 -5.54 -5.17 21.87
CA ASP A 134 -6.61 -5.89 21.18
C ASP A 134 -7.82 -4.98 21.07
N GLN A 135 -8.21 -4.69 19.83
CA GLN A 135 -9.43 -3.96 19.54
C GLN A 135 -10.58 -4.96 19.37
N LYS A 136 -11.78 -4.52 19.73
CA LYS A 136 -12.99 -5.33 19.50
C LYS A 136 -13.34 -5.43 18.01
N ASP A 137 -12.79 -4.52 17.21
CA ASP A 137 -13.02 -4.45 15.78
C ASP A 137 -12.08 -5.41 15.04
N SER A 138 -12.61 -6.07 14.03
CA SER A 138 -11.93 -7.11 13.25
C SER A 138 -10.73 -6.64 12.44
N GLU A 139 -10.47 -5.32 12.35
CA GLU A 139 -9.43 -4.72 11.50
C GLU A 139 -8.20 -4.25 12.29
N GLY A 140 -8.19 -4.41 13.60
CA GLY A 140 -7.07 -4.02 14.46
C GLY A 140 -5.98 -5.10 14.52
N ILE A 141 -4.75 -4.74 14.16
CA ILE A 141 -3.58 -5.62 14.25
C ILE A 141 -2.79 -5.28 15.52
N ASN A 142 -2.79 -6.19 16.49
CA ASN A 142 -2.03 -6.03 17.71
C ASN A 142 -0.55 -6.38 17.48
N ILE A 143 0.28 -5.35 17.29
CA ILE A 143 1.73 -5.52 17.07
C ILE A 143 2.42 -6.17 18.28
N GLN A 144 1.93 -5.96 19.51
CA GLN A 144 2.53 -6.58 20.69
C GLN A 144 2.36 -8.11 20.68
N SER A 145 1.25 -8.62 20.16
CA SER A 145 0.98 -10.06 20.02
C SER A 145 1.82 -10.74 18.95
N LEU A 146 2.44 -9.96 18.06
CA LEU A 146 3.34 -10.43 17.01
C LEU A 146 4.82 -10.41 17.41
N LYS A 147 5.17 -9.81 18.55
CA LYS A 147 6.56 -9.80 19.05
C LYS A 147 7.06 -11.20 19.34
N ASN A 148 8.34 -11.44 19.05
CA ASN A 148 9.04 -12.69 19.27
C ASN A 148 8.42 -13.91 18.53
N LYS A 149 7.65 -13.66 17.47
CA LYS A 149 7.07 -14.67 16.59
C LYS A 149 7.97 -15.06 15.42
N ASN A 150 9.26 -14.68 15.46
CA ASN A 150 10.24 -14.93 14.39
C ASN A 150 9.91 -14.23 13.05
N ILE A 151 9.21 -13.10 13.09
CA ILE A 151 8.90 -12.30 11.89
C ILE A 151 10.11 -11.44 11.55
N ASP A 152 10.57 -11.48 10.31
CA ASP A 152 11.59 -10.57 9.79
C ASP A 152 10.95 -9.33 9.15
N TYR A 153 9.87 -9.54 8.42
CA TYR A 153 9.13 -8.46 7.77
C TYR A 153 7.62 -8.72 7.82
N LEU A 154 6.87 -7.78 8.35
CA LEU A 154 5.40 -7.80 8.35
C LEU A 154 4.90 -6.77 7.31
N ALA A 155 4.42 -7.28 6.18
CA ALA A 155 3.79 -6.47 5.15
C ALA A 155 2.33 -6.20 5.52
N LEU A 156 2.00 -4.94 5.70
CA LEU A 156 0.66 -4.48 6.08
C LEU A 156 -0.01 -3.69 4.97
N GLY A 157 -1.28 -3.97 4.72
CA GLY A 157 -2.19 -3.13 3.93
C GLY A 157 -3.15 -2.32 4.80
N HIS A 158 -4.06 -1.57 4.19
CA HIS A 158 -5.06 -0.69 4.79
C HIS A 158 -4.64 0.78 4.91
N ILE A 159 -3.44 1.09 5.35
CA ILE A 159 -2.95 2.48 5.49
C ILE A 159 -2.33 2.95 4.17
N HIS A 160 -2.85 4.04 3.60
CA HIS A 160 -2.45 4.58 2.29
C HIS A 160 -1.18 5.45 2.33
N LYS A 161 -0.49 5.48 3.45
CA LYS A 161 0.76 6.22 3.65
C LYS A 161 1.88 5.24 3.98
N TYR A 162 3.05 5.44 3.35
CA TYR A 162 4.24 4.69 3.72
C TYR A 162 4.59 4.89 5.20
N LYS A 163 4.78 3.78 5.90
CA LYS A 163 5.19 3.76 7.30
C LYS A 163 5.97 2.48 7.58
N LYS A 164 7.12 2.60 8.25
CA LYS A 164 7.95 1.46 8.66
C LYS A 164 8.42 1.66 10.08
N GLU A 165 8.19 0.67 10.95
CA GLU A 165 8.62 0.68 12.34
C GLU A 165 9.07 -0.72 12.80
N ALA A 166 9.80 -0.80 13.90
CA ALA A 166 10.23 -2.07 14.48
C ALA A 166 9.07 -2.79 15.19
N ILE A 167 9.00 -4.11 15.01
CA ILE A 167 8.16 -5.01 15.82
C ILE A 167 8.91 -5.34 17.11
N ASP A 168 10.14 -5.83 16.95
CA ASP A 168 11.05 -6.24 18.02
C ASP A 168 12.52 -6.11 17.54
N THR A 169 13.45 -6.85 18.15
CA THR A 169 14.86 -6.83 17.78
C THR A 169 15.18 -7.53 16.46
N ARG A 170 14.24 -8.34 15.94
CA ARG A 170 14.42 -9.12 14.70
C ARG A 170 13.73 -8.46 13.51
N GLY A 171 12.50 -8.02 13.69
CA GLY A 171 11.62 -7.69 12.59
C GLY A 171 11.06 -6.28 12.58
N VAL A 172 10.56 -5.91 11.42
CA VAL A 172 9.86 -4.65 11.19
C VAL A 172 8.46 -4.89 10.63
N TYR A 173 7.54 -3.94 10.86
CA TYR A 173 6.30 -3.88 10.09
C TYR A 173 6.33 -2.69 9.14
N CYS A 174 5.66 -2.83 8.02
CA CYS A 174 5.67 -1.83 6.97
C CYS A 174 4.34 -1.76 6.23
N TYR A 175 3.78 -0.56 6.15
CA TYR A 175 2.76 -0.20 5.19
C TYR A 175 3.46 0.39 3.96
N SER A 176 3.26 -0.19 2.80
CA SER A 176 3.78 0.38 1.54
C SER A 176 3.05 1.66 1.13
N GLY A 177 1.84 1.87 1.66
CA GLY A 177 0.92 2.88 1.16
C GLY A 177 0.24 2.44 -0.13
N CYS A 178 -0.26 3.38 -0.90
CA CYS A 178 -0.88 3.14 -2.21
C CYS A 178 0.04 3.56 -3.36
N LEU A 179 -0.16 2.98 -4.56
CA LEU A 179 0.62 3.32 -5.76
C LEU A 179 0.37 4.74 -6.27
N GLU A 180 -0.85 5.24 -6.11
CA GLU A 180 -1.28 6.57 -6.53
C GLU A 180 -2.14 7.23 -5.45
N GLY A 181 -1.98 8.54 -5.25
CA GLY A 181 -2.92 9.30 -4.44
C GLY A 181 -4.26 9.49 -5.15
N ARG A 182 -5.36 9.23 -4.46
CA ARG A 182 -6.73 9.33 -5.00
C ARG A 182 -7.38 10.67 -4.74
N GLY A 183 -6.99 11.35 -3.69
CA GLY A 183 -7.52 12.64 -3.25
C GLY A 183 -6.45 13.50 -2.57
N PHE A 184 -6.79 14.73 -2.26
CA PHE A 184 -5.90 15.66 -1.55
C PHE A 184 -5.77 15.36 -0.04
N ASP A 185 -6.43 14.34 0.45
CA ASP A 185 -6.21 13.68 1.73
C ASP A 185 -5.06 12.66 1.68
N GLU A 186 -4.66 12.27 0.46
CA GLU A 186 -3.56 11.32 0.21
C GLU A 186 -2.34 12.01 -0.44
N CYS A 187 -1.98 13.21 0.00
CA CYS A 187 -0.80 13.93 -0.48
C CYS A 187 0.52 13.22 -0.18
N GLY A 188 1.58 13.68 -0.85
CA GLY A 188 2.95 13.20 -0.69
C GLY A 188 3.32 12.06 -1.64
N GLU A 189 4.45 11.43 -1.36
CA GLU A 189 4.98 10.37 -2.21
C GLU A 189 4.14 9.10 -2.10
N LYS A 190 3.94 8.45 -3.25
CA LYS A 190 3.22 7.20 -3.41
C LYS A 190 4.06 6.24 -4.23
N GLY A 191 3.91 4.95 -3.98
CA GLY A 191 4.75 3.96 -4.64
C GLY A 191 4.60 2.58 -4.00
N PHE A 192 5.69 1.83 -4.00
CA PHE A 192 5.76 0.49 -3.43
C PHE A 192 7.06 0.29 -2.64
N VAL A 193 7.16 -0.82 -1.93
CA VAL A 193 8.39 -1.20 -1.23
C VAL A 193 9.05 -2.34 -2.00
N LEU A 194 10.32 -2.15 -2.35
CA LEU A 194 11.17 -3.20 -2.88
C LEU A 194 11.85 -3.92 -1.71
N LEU A 195 11.73 -5.23 -1.68
CA LEU A 195 12.42 -6.10 -0.72
C LEU A 195 13.57 -6.82 -1.42
N ASP A 196 14.74 -6.78 -0.81
CA ASP A 196 15.87 -7.63 -1.18
C ASP A 196 16.10 -8.65 -0.08
N VAL A 197 16.08 -9.95 -0.45
CA VAL A 197 16.18 -11.07 0.47
C VAL A 197 17.52 -11.77 0.27
N ASP A 198 18.42 -11.56 1.21
CA ASP A 198 19.71 -12.24 1.27
C ASP A 198 19.55 -13.56 2.04
N GLU A 199 19.39 -14.67 1.31
CA GLU A 199 19.21 -15.99 1.90
C GLU A 199 20.46 -16.49 2.62
N GLU A 200 21.67 -16.11 2.20
CA GLU A 200 22.94 -16.54 2.82
C GLU A 200 23.10 -15.92 4.21
N ASN A 201 22.89 -14.60 4.30
CA ASN A 201 23.01 -13.86 5.56
C ASN A 201 21.72 -13.78 6.34
N LYS A 202 20.62 -14.33 5.82
CA LYS A 202 19.26 -14.32 6.40
C LYS A 202 18.78 -12.91 6.76
N LYS A 203 18.89 -12.01 5.79
CA LYS A 203 18.51 -10.61 5.97
C LYS A 203 17.49 -10.17 4.93
N ILE A 204 16.60 -9.29 5.34
CA ILE A 204 15.70 -8.54 4.44
C ILE A 204 16.11 -7.08 4.52
N SER A 205 16.43 -6.48 3.39
CA SER A 205 16.45 -5.04 3.22
C SER A 205 15.18 -4.57 2.53
N SER A 206 14.78 -3.34 2.79
CA SER A 206 13.55 -2.78 2.20
C SER A 206 13.76 -1.32 1.86
N GLU A 207 13.39 -0.94 0.65
CA GLU A 207 13.48 0.41 0.12
C GLU A 207 12.10 0.85 -0.39
N PHE A 208 11.67 2.06 -0.02
CA PHE A 208 10.48 2.66 -0.60
C PHE A 208 10.84 3.28 -1.95
N ILE A 209 10.15 2.87 -3.00
CA ILE A 209 10.32 3.38 -4.36
C ILE A 209 9.16 4.33 -4.69
N PRO A 210 9.38 5.64 -4.73
CA PRO A 210 8.39 6.59 -5.24
C PRO A 210 8.08 6.27 -6.69
N PHE A 211 6.80 6.02 -7.01
CA PHE A 211 6.44 5.46 -8.32
C PHE A 211 5.18 6.06 -8.93
N ALA A 212 4.46 6.87 -8.17
CA ALA A 212 3.24 7.53 -8.65
C ALA A 212 3.50 8.35 -9.93
N HIS A 213 2.53 8.31 -10.84
CA HIS A 213 2.55 9.14 -12.04
C HIS A 213 2.46 10.63 -11.71
N ARG A 214 1.72 10.98 -10.63
CA ARG A 214 1.55 12.35 -10.16
C ARG A 214 1.63 12.47 -8.66
N LYS A 215 2.32 13.49 -8.19
CA LYS A 215 2.23 13.90 -6.79
C LYS A 215 1.01 14.80 -6.54
N LEU A 216 0.48 14.71 -5.35
CA LEU A 216 -0.62 15.54 -4.88
C LEU A 216 -0.12 16.45 -3.77
N TYR A 217 -0.44 17.73 -3.89
CA TYR A 217 -0.10 18.76 -2.91
C TYR A 217 -1.36 19.46 -2.42
N ALA A 218 -1.45 19.68 -1.11
CA ALA A 218 -2.44 20.58 -0.51
C ALA A 218 -1.66 21.69 0.20
N ILE A 219 -1.80 22.93 -0.29
CA ILE A 219 -1.00 24.07 0.14
C ILE A 219 -1.92 25.13 0.69
N ASP A 220 -1.64 25.56 1.91
CA ASP A 220 -2.29 26.71 2.52
C ASP A 220 -1.49 27.98 2.17
N VAL A 221 -2.12 28.94 1.53
CA VAL A 221 -1.51 30.23 1.18
C VAL A 221 -2.15 31.33 2.02
N ASP A 222 -1.35 31.97 2.87
CA ASP A 222 -1.82 33.11 3.66
C ASP A 222 -1.81 34.39 2.82
N ILE A 223 -3.02 34.86 2.48
CA ILE A 223 -3.24 36.08 1.72
C ILE A 223 -3.53 37.29 2.63
N THR A 224 -3.27 37.21 3.92
CA THR A 224 -3.45 38.34 4.84
C THR A 224 -2.65 39.56 4.36
N GLY A 225 -3.31 40.71 4.34
CA GLY A 225 -2.71 42.00 3.94
C GLY A 225 -2.48 42.16 2.44
N THR A 226 -2.99 41.26 1.58
CA THR A 226 -3.03 41.52 0.14
C THR A 226 -4.09 42.56 -0.16
N LEU A 227 -3.75 43.52 -1.03
CA LEU A 227 -4.63 44.63 -1.43
C LEU A 227 -5.24 44.38 -2.82
N THR A 228 -4.62 43.52 -3.60
CA THR A 228 -5.05 43.24 -4.98
C THR A 228 -5.01 41.74 -5.27
N ASN A 229 -5.78 41.31 -6.28
CA ASN A 229 -5.73 39.96 -6.80
C ASN A 229 -4.31 39.58 -7.27
N LEU A 230 -3.59 40.52 -7.87
CA LEU A 230 -2.21 40.31 -8.32
C LEU A 230 -1.25 40.02 -7.18
N ASP A 231 -1.45 40.61 -5.98
CA ASP A 231 -0.63 40.30 -4.81
C ASP A 231 -0.94 38.91 -4.29
N ALA A 232 -2.21 38.48 -4.34
CA ALA A 232 -2.61 37.11 -3.98
C ALA A 232 -2.03 36.10 -4.97
N GLU A 233 -2.11 36.34 -6.27
CA GLU A 233 -1.53 35.51 -7.33
C GLU A 233 -0.02 35.34 -7.14
N ARG A 234 0.72 36.43 -6.87
CA ARG A 234 2.18 36.35 -6.59
C ARG A 234 2.49 35.43 -5.39
N LYS A 235 1.69 35.53 -4.30
CA LYS A 235 1.87 34.62 -3.15
C LYS A 235 1.62 33.18 -3.51
N ILE A 236 0.62 32.90 -4.36
CA ILE A 236 0.35 31.55 -4.87
C ILE A 236 1.52 31.07 -5.71
N ASP A 237 1.97 31.88 -6.69
CA ASP A 237 3.06 31.52 -7.60
C ASP A 237 4.35 31.20 -6.84
N GLU A 238 4.66 31.95 -5.80
CA GLU A 238 5.83 31.70 -4.95
C GLU A 238 5.76 30.31 -4.26
N GLN A 239 4.56 29.87 -3.86
CA GLN A 239 4.39 28.57 -3.18
C GLN A 239 4.42 27.37 -4.15
N VAL A 240 4.09 27.59 -5.42
CA VAL A 240 3.98 26.51 -6.41
C VAL A 240 5.15 26.45 -7.40
N LYS A 241 6.05 27.43 -7.40
CA LYS A 241 7.13 27.59 -8.40
C LYS A 241 8.06 26.37 -8.55
N ASP A 242 8.26 25.64 -7.46
CA ASP A 242 9.18 24.48 -7.40
C ASP A 242 8.43 23.14 -7.50
N ILE A 243 7.11 23.17 -7.76
CA ILE A 243 6.30 21.97 -7.90
C ILE A 243 6.38 21.45 -9.33
N GLU A 244 6.42 20.15 -9.49
CA GLU A 244 6.46 19.48 -10.78
C GLU A 244 5.20 19.82 -11.61
N LYS A 245 5.37 20.06 -12.91
CA LYS A 245 4.26 20.49 -13.81
C LYS A 245 3.11 19.48 -13.88
N GLU A 246 3.41 18.22 -13.72
CA GLU A 246 2.44 17.11 -13.76
C GLU A 246 1.67 16.95 -12.44
N ALA A 247 2.13 17.59 -11.35
CA ALA A 247 1.49 17.50 -10.04
C ALA A 247 0.08 18.11 -10.05
N LEU A 248 -0.76 17.60 -9.15
CA LEU A 248 -2.06 18.22 -8.86
C LEU A 248 -1.95 18.98 -7.54
N VAL A 249 -2.28 20.26 -7.60
CA VAL A 249 -2.17 21.15 -6.45
C VAL A 249 -3.55 21.64 -6.04
N LYS A 250 -3.90 21.46 -4.76
CA LYS A 250 -5.03 22.11 -4.11
C LYS A 250 -4.50 23.30 -3.33
N ILE A 251 -4.95 24.50 -3.69
CA ILE A 251 -4.61 25.72 -2.98
C ILE A 251 -5.78 26.07 -2.06
N VAL A 252 -5.48 26.34 -0.81
CA VAL A 252 -6.43 26.82 0.19
C VAL A 252 -5.98 28.20 0.65
N LEU A 253 -6.72 29.22 0.26
CA LEU A 253 -6.45 30.59 0.67
C LEU A 253 -6.89 30.77 2.13
N LYS A 254 -6.00 31.29 2.95
CA LYS A 254 -6.24 31.60 4.38
C LYS A 254 -5.95 33.07 4.65
N GLY A 255 -6.52 33.60 5.71
CA GLY A 255 -6.27 34.95 6.17
C GLY A 255 -7.44 35.92 5.97
N LYS A 256 -7.17 37.19 6.23
CA LYS A 256 -8.14 38.28 6.11
C LYS A 256 -7.73 39.22 4.94
N VAL A 257 -8.64 39.44 4.02
CA VAL A 257 -8.46 40.37 2.90
C VAL A 257 -9.20 41.66 3.25
N GLU A 258 -8.59 42.84 3.07
CA GLU A 258 -9.27 44.10 3.16
C GLU A 258 -10.22 44.27 1.97
N ILE A 259 -11.46 44.74 2.24
CA ILE A 259 -12.70 44.50 1.47
C ILE A 259 -12.83 45.32 0.18
N ASP A 260 -11.78 45.67 -0.50
CA ASP A 260 -11.93 46.33 -1.83
C ASP A 260 -11.63 45.38 -3.02
N SER A 261 -11.40 44.12 -2.78
CA SER A 261 -11.22 43.13 -3.84
C SER A 261 -12.54 42.41 -4.11
N GLU A 262 -13.16 42.65 -5.25
CA GLU A 262 -14.24 41.81 -5.77
C GLU A 262 -13.77 40.37 -5.86
N ARG A 263 -14.59 39.46 -5.32
CA ARG A 263 -14.36 38.00 -5.43
C ARG A 263 -14.76 37.59 -6.85
N ASP A 264 -13.81 37.39 -7.71
CA ASP A 264 -13.99 36.62 -8.94
C ASP A 264 -13.65 35.11 -8.68
#